data_f0a7cb2df9318b165e6a26a9f80fc089
#
_entry.id   f0a7cb2df9318b165e6a26a9f80fc089
#
_cell.length_a   1.000
_cell.length_b   1.000
_cell.length_c   1.000
_cell.angle_alpha   90.00
_cell.angle_beta   90.00
_cell.angle_gamma   90.00
#
_symmetry.space_group_name_H-M   'P 1'
#
loop_
_entity.id
_entity.type
_entity.pdbx_description
1 polymer ?
#
loop_
_entity_poly.entity_id
_entity_poly.type
_entity_poly.pdbx_seq_one_letter_code
_entity_poly.pdbx_strand_id
1 'polypeptide(L)'
;GRDVSTHLASNIAYRMETREVYIRNLADTFSGMPDFLLTEELLNRKAAYLEMKDIFVVKADGTTIPADEEHADTIQYLSGRPELYTEPMIFFAGNGEVFFSAPIIRKAGGNDLLVGIRSDTLLQQMLQEADFKNQGLCCIADKDGTIIVSATDEAPFLELNDVFAEAATTEDDTEVHRVLADIHALRSGVARFNSLGKEPILLGYSFLGINDWMLLTLLPSDLFGESTTPYLIRYIVIIGLLFLLMLAILFFVIMYYRRTLGYIQSIALTDPLTGGHNVLAFRLCCEKLFREEPEQAYAIIYLNIRDFKHFNEHYGTQHGDALLRQIFRLLQKQLLAGELICRSSGDHFYLLLLGKDENSVRHRLQDMLNELE
;
A
#
# COMPACT_ATOMS: atom_id res chain seq x y z
N GLY A 1 -0.44 11.91 -12.44
CA GLY A 1 -0.89 12.66 -13.63
C GLY A 1 0.23 12.79 -14.65
N ARG A 2 1.34 13.45 -14.31
CA ARG A 2 2.48 13.69 -15.24
C ARG A 2 3.03 12.39 -15.83
N ASP A 3 3.34 11.41 -15.00
CA ASP A 3 3.94 10.14 -15.44
C ASP A 3 3.02 9.37 -16.39
N VAL A 4 1.72 9.41 -16.16
CA VAL A 4 0.73 8.72 -17.01
C VAL A 4 0.60 9.41 -18.35
N SER A 5 0.47 10.74 -18.40
CA SER A 5 0.39 11.50 -19.65
C SER A 5 1.68 11.34 -20.47
N THR A 6 2.85 11.34 -19.83
CA THR A 6 4.14 11.13 -20.50
C THR A 6 4.28 9.71 -21.04
N HIS A 7 3.84 8.70 -20.27
CA HIS A 7 3.87 7.31 -20.73
C HIS A 7 2.96 7.07 -21.92
N LEU A 8 1.75 7.65 -21.90
CA LEU A 8 0.81 7.56 -22.99
C LEU A 8 1.36 8.26 -24.25
N ALA A 9 1.89 9.48 -24.10
CA ALA A 9 2.53 10.20 -25.21
C ALA A 9 3.66 9.38 -25.84
N SER A 10 4.53 8.78 -25.03
CA SER A 10 5.61 7.91 -25.52
C SER A 10 5.09 6.68 -26.27
N ASN A 11 4.00 6.09 -25.81
CA ASN A 11 3.40 4.92 -26.48
C ASN A 11 2.79 5.31 -27.84
N ILE A 12 2.07 6.42 -27.91
CA ILE A 12 1.51 6.95 -29.15
C ILE A 12 2.62 7.28 -30.12
N ALA A 13 3.64 8.02 -29.68
CA ALA A 13 4.80 8.38 -30.47
C ALA A 13 5.51 7.14 -31.06
N TYR A 14 5.83 6.18 -30.23
CA TYR A 14 6.48 4.93 -30.65
C TYR A 14 5.70 4.18 -31.72
N ARG A 15 4.38 4.10 -31.59
CA ARG A 15 3.51 3.44 -32.59
C ARG A 15 3.47 4.21 -33.90
N MET A 16 3.49 5.54 -33.88
CA MET A 16 3.51 6.37 -35.07
C MET A 16 4.88 6.28 -35.78
N GLU A 17 5.97 6.47 -35.04
CA GLU A 17 7.33 6.37 -35.57
C GLU A 17 7.61 4.99 -36.18
N THR A 18 7.14 3.92 -35.55
CA THR A 18 7.30 2.56 -36.08
C THR A 18 6.69 2.43 -37.49
N ARG A 19 5.54 3.06 -37.73
CA ARG A 19 4.85 3.02 -39.01
C ARG A 19 5.51 3.93 -40.05
N GLU A 20 5.98 5.08 -39.62
CA GLU A 20 6.78 5.95 -40.51
C GLU A 20 8.03 5.22 -41.00
N VAL A 21 8.71 4.51 -40.10
CA VAL A 21 9.87 3.68 -40.47
C VAL A 21 9.49 2.58 -41.48
N TYR A 22 8.33 1.96 -41.35
CA TYR A 22 7.87 0.96 -42.32
C TYR A 22 7.58 1.57 -43.68
N ILE A 23 6.92 2.72 -43.76
CA ILE A 23 6.66 3.42 -45.02
C ILE A 23 7.98 3.88 -45.67
N ARG A 24 8.92 4.40 -44.88
CA ARG A 24 10.25 4.79 -45.34
C ARG A 24 11.02 3.59 -45.96
N ASN A 25 11.09 2.46 -45.25
CA ASN A 25 11.73 1.25 -45.71
C ASN A 25 11.05 0.71 -47.00
N LEU A 26 9.74 0.86 -47.14
CA LEU A 26 9.02 0.48 -48.33
C LEU A 26 9.33 1.42 -49.47
N ALA A 27 9.42 2.74 -49.25
CA ALA A 27 9.82 3.74 -50.23
C ALA A 27 11.27 3.50 -50.72
N ASP A 28 12.18 3.17 -49.81
CA ASP A 28 13.57 2.80 -50.16
C ASP A 28 13.57 1.56 -51.05
N THR A 29 12.78 0.56 -50.78
CA THR A 29 12.60 -0.62 -51.60
C THR A 29 12.09 -0.27 -53.00
N PHE A 30 11.11 0.61 -53.08
CA PHE A 30 10.50 1.06 -54.33
C PHE A 30 11.41 1.98 -55.13
N SER A 31 12.39 2.66 -54.50
CA SER A 31 13.37 3.49 -55.16
C SER A 31 14.24 2.70 -56.17
N GLY A 32 14.47 1.42 -55.89
CA GLY A 32 15.18 0.50 -56.79
C GLY A 32 14.31 -0.23 -57.79
N MET A 33 12.97 -0.08 -57.75
CA MET A 33 12.04 -0.80 -58.60
C MET A 33 11.68 -0.03 -59.87
N PRO A 34 11.55 -0.70 -61.02
CA PRO A 34 10.97 -0.15 -62.23
C PRO A 34 9.48 0.17 -62.02
N ASP A 35 8.98 1.25 -62.60
CA ASP A 35 7.58 1.72 -62.43
C ASP A 35 6.52 0.68 -62.80
N PHE A 36 6.80 -0.18 -63.78
CA PHE A 36 5.84 -1.19 -64.20
C PHE A 36 5.60 -2.31 -63.16
N LEU A 37 6.43 -2.39 -62.15
CA LEU A 37 6.29 -3.34 -61.05
C LEU A 37 5.49 -2.72 -59.84
N LEU A 38 5.30 -1.39 -59.82
CA LEU A 38 4.48 -0.72 -58.83
C LEU A 38 2.99 -0.81 -59.27
N THR A 39 2.42 -1.97 -59.00
CA THR A 39 1.03 -2.26 -59.34
C THR A 39 0.10 -2.04 -58.17
N GLU A 40 -1.16 -1.78 -58.44
CA GLU A 40 -2.22 -1.69 -57.43
C GLU A 40 -2.25 -2.95 -56.54
N GLU A 41 -2.14 -4.14 -57.13
CA GLU A 41 -2.11 -5.41 -56.39
C GLU A 41 -0.97 -5.46 -55.35
N LEU A 42 0.23 -4.97 -55.74
CA LEU A 42 1.38 -4.90 -54.84
C LEU A 42 1.11 -3.94 -53.67
N LEU A 43 0.56 -2.75 -53.95
CA LEU A 43 0.28 -1.72 -52.97
C LEU A 43 -0.79 -2.21 -52.00
N ASN A 44 -1.91 -2.77 -52.47
CA ASN A 44 -2.98 -3.34 -51.66
C ASN A 44 -2.46 -4.49 -50.75
N ARG A 45 -1.60 -5.37 -51.26
CA ARG A 45 -0.98 -6.41 -50.45
C ARG A 45 -0.06 -5.84 -49.38
N LYS A 46 0.65 -4.74 -49.65
CA LYS A 46 1.48 -4.04 -48.67
C LYS A 46 0.65 -3.29 -47.64
N ALA A 47 -0.44 -2.68 -48.06
CA ALA A 47 -1.40 -2.03 -47.16
C ALA A 47 -1.95 -3.04 -46.15
N ALA A 48 -2.42 -4.20 -46.61
CA ALA A 48 -2.91 -5.27 -45.73
C ALA A 48 -1.82 -5.78 -44.78
N TYR A 49 -0.58 -5.95 -45.24
CA TYR A 49 0.52 -6.41 -44.38
C TYR A 49 0.91 -5.40 -43.31
N LEU A 50 0.86 -4.10 -43.62
CA LEU A 50 1.21 -3.01 -42.70
C LEU A 50 0.04 -2.52 -41.88
N GLU A 51 -1.14 -3.15 -42.03
CA GLU A 51 -2.38 -2.73 -41.40
C GLU A 51 -2.74 -1.25 -41.72
N MET A 52 -2.45 -0.83 -42.93
CA MET A 52 -2.85 0.48 -43.44
C MET A 52 -4.22 0.36 -44.10
N LYS A 53 -5.01 1.44 -44.06
CA LYS A 53 -6.26 1.53 -44.80
C LYS A 53 -5.99 1.47 -46.30
N ASP A 54 -4.99 2.23 -46.72
CA ASP A 54 -4.55 2.29 -48.09
C ASP A 54 -3.05 2.67 -48.21
N ILE A 55 -2.43 2.29 -49.35
CA ILE A 55 -1.08 2.72 -49.73
C ILE A 55 -1.11 3.07 -51.23
N PHE A 56 -0.68 4.27 -51.55
CA PHE A 56 -0.61 4.75 -52.91
C PHE A 56 0.68 5.53 -53.19
N VAL A 57 1.02 5.69 -54.45
CA VAL A 57 2.17 6.46 -54.89
C VAL A 57 1.74 7.67 -55.68
N VAL A 58 2.22 8.86 -55.32
CA VAL A 58 2.05 10.08 -56.10
C VAL A 58 3.36 10.31 -56.86
N LYS A 59 3.28 10.30 -58.19
CA LYS A 59 4.45 10.53 -59.05
C LYS A 59 4.80 12.02 -59.12
N ALA A 60 6.02 12.29 -59.52
CA ALA A 60 6.53 13.65 -59.71
C ALA A 60 5.71 14.47 -60.72
N ASP A 61 5.03 13.80 -61.64
CA ASP A 61 4.13 14.44 -62.63
C ASP A 61 2.68 14.68 -62.11
N GLY A 62 2.43 14.29 -60.85
CA GLY A 62 1.10 14.44 -60.22
C GLY A 62 0.15 13.26 -60.49
N THR A 63 0.54 12.25 -61.24
CA THR A 63 -0.27 11.04 -61.44
C THR A 63 -0.14 10.09 -60.24
N THR A 64 -1.14 9.23 -60.01
CA THR A 64 -1.17 8.29 -58.88
C THR A 64 -1.17 6.84 -59.31
N ILE A 65 -0.69 5.99 -58.41
CA ILE A 65 -0.80 4.53 -58.50
C ILE A 65 -1.42 4.02 -57.16
N PRO A 66 -2.58 3.40 -57.19
CA PRO A 66 -3.53 3.27 -58.32
C PRO A 66 -4.06 4.63 -58.78
N ALA A 67 -4.55 4.66 -60.01
CA ALA A 67 -5.21 5.82 -60.56
C ALA A 67 -6.63 5.88 -59.95
N ASP A 68 -6.80 6.62 -58.86
CA ASP A 68 -8.02 6.69 -58.10
C ASP A 68 -8.49 8.15 -57.92
N GLU A 69 -9.78 8.37 -58.02
CA GLU A 69 -10.43 9.67 -57.73
C GLU A 69 -10.76 9.83 -56.23
N GLU A 70 -10.71 8.75 -55.46
CA GLU A 70 -11.09 8.75 -54.03
C GLU A 70 -10.19 9.65 -53.19
N HIS A 71 -8.94 9.83 -53.60
CA HIS A 71 -7.93 10.64 -52.91
C HIS A 71 -7.64 12.00 -53.54
N ALA A 72 -8.50 12.49 -54.42
CA ALA A 72 -8.26 13.74 -55.17
C ALA A 72 -7.96 14.96 -54.24
N ASP A 73 -8.74 15.14 -53.17
CA ASP A 73 -8.52 16.21 -52.19
C ASP A 73 -7.21 16.07 -51.44
N THR A 74 -6.85 14.81 -51.09
CA THR A 74 -5.58 14.50 -50.45
C THR A 74 -4.42 14.77 -51.39
N ILE A 75 -4.51 14.40 -52.65
CA ILE A 75 -3.50 14.66 -53.67
C ILE A 75 -3.31 16.16 -53.88
N GLN A 76 -4.38 16.93 -53.90
CA GLN A 76 -4.27 18.39 -53.96
C GLN A 76 -3.54 18.98 -52.78
N TYR A 77 -3.83 18.47 -51.56
CA TYR A 77 -3.15 18.86 -50.35
C TYR A 77 -1.66 18.52 -50.40
N LEU A 78 -1.28 17.31 -50.89
CA LEU A 78 0.09 16.84 -51.00
C LEU A 78 0.88 17.62 -52.07
N SER A 79 0.27 17.98 -53.18
CA SER A 79 0.86 18.71 -54.28
C SER A 79 1.34 20.12 -53.93
N GLY A 80 0.73 20.71 -52.90
CA GLY A 80 1.10 22.02 -52.36
C GLY A 80 2.29 21.99 -51.37
N ARG A 81 2.88 20.81 -51.07
CA ARG A 81 3.90 20.62 -50.05
C ARG A 81 5.16 19.94 -50.57
N PRO A 82 6.10 20.70 -51.19
CA PRO A 82 7.31 20.13 -51.77
C PRO A 82 8.23 19.43 -50.76
N GLU A 83 8.14 19.78 -49.46
CA GLU A 83 8.89 19.14 -48.38
C GLU A 83 8.62 17.64 -48.27
N LEU A 84 7.41 17.17 -48.54
CA LEU A 84 7.02 15.76 -48.48
C LEU A 84 7.82 14.87 -49.49
N TYR A 85 8.31 15.47 -50.58
CA TYR A 85 9.08 14.76 -51.59
C TYR A 85 10.57 14.70 -51.24
N THR A 86 10.97 15.27 -50.10
CA THR A 86 12.39 15.30 -49.66
C THR A 86 12.63 14.52 -48.40
N GLU A 87 11.69 14.51 -47.48
CA GLU A 87 11.81 13.88 -46.17
C GLU A 87 10.56 13.08 -45.81
N PRO A 88 10.70 11.98 -45.06
CA PRO A 88 9.55 11.26 -44.47
C PRO A 88 8.79 12.15 -43.52
N MET A 89 7.47 12.10 -43.54
CA MET A 89 6.61 12.92 -42.65
C MET A 89 5.38 12.16 -42.23
N ILE A 90 4.89 12.51 -41.06
CA ILE A 90 3.56 12.12 -40.52
C ILE A 90 2.69 13.34 -40.49
N PHE A 91 1.49 13.29 -41.02
CA PHE A 91 0.56 14.43 -41.01
C PHE A 91 -0.90 13.98 -40.94
N PHE A 92 -1.77 14.90 -40.59
CA PHE A 92 -3.21 14.70 -40.62
C PHE A 92 -3.81 15.48 -41.80
N ALA A 93 -4.71 14.86 -42.54
CA ALA A 93 -5.62 15.57 -43.41
C ALA A 93 -6.95 15.80 -42.65
N GLY A 94 -7.65 16.88 -42.97
CA GLY A 94 -8.81 17.33 -42.19
C GLY A 94 -10.03 16.38 -42.14
N ASN A 95 -9.89 15.16 -42.67
CA ASN A 95 -10.90 14.09 -42.63
C ASN A 95 -10.68 13.07 -41.49
N GLY A 96 -9.76 13.35 -40.56
CA GLY A 96 -9.46 12.46 -39.41
C GLY A 96 -8.57 11.27 -39.74
N GLU A 97 -7.87 11.26 -40.87
CA GLU A 97 -6.93 10.22 -41.26
C GLU A 97 -5.50 10.64 -41.01
N VAL A 98 -4.67 9.65 -40.57
CA VAL A 98 -3.23 9.82 -40.37
C VAL A 98 -2.49 9.36 -41.60
N PHE A 99 -1.67 10.23 -42.14
CA PHE A 99 -0.86 9.99 -43.32
C PHE A 99 0.62 9.81 -42.95
N PHE A 100 1.21 8.78 -43.48
CA PHE A 100 2.64 8.50 -43.38
C PHE A 100 3.22 8.61 -44.78
N SER A 101 4.15 9.49 -45.01
CA SER A 101 4.75 9.70 -46.34
C SER A 101 6.26 9.49 -46.32
N ALA A 102 6.77 9.03 -47.41
CA ALA A 102 8.22 8.94 -47.66
C ALA A 102 8.55 9.10 -49.13
N PRO A 103 9.64 9.81 -49.48
CA PRO A 103 10.05 10.00 -50.85
C PRO A 103 10.57 8.71 -51.46
N ILE A 104 10.13 8.40 -52.67
CA ILE A 104 10.73 7.36 -53.54
C ILE A 104 11.77 8.06 -54.43
N ILE A 105 13.02 7.80 -54.16
CA ILE A 105 14.13 8.47 -54.89
C ILE A 105 14.27 7.88 -56.29
N ARG A 106 14.14 8.73 -57.32
CA ARG A 106 14.30 8.35 -58.72
C ARG A 106 15.60 8.89 -59.28
N LYS A 107 16.25 8.09 -60.17
CA LYS A 107 17.51 8.48 -60.79
C LYS A 107 17.40 9.59 -61.84
N ALA A 108 16.22 9.81 -62.37
CA ALA A 108 15.93 10.87 -63.32
C ALA A 108 14.48 11.36 -63.12
N GLY A 109 14.27 12.68 -63.03
CA GLY A 109 12.97 13.29 -63.17
C GLY A 109 12.22 13.64 -61.88
N GLY A 110 12.81 13.83 -60.78
CA GLY A 110 12.18 14.15 -59.50
C GLY A 110 11.73 12.92 -58.67
N ASN A 111 11.49 13.12 -57.42
CA ASN A 111 11.10 12.04 -56.50
C ASN A 111 9.58 11.81 -56.58
N ASP A 112 9.18 10.54 -56.56
CA ASP A 112 7.79 10.17 -56.30
C ASP A 112 7.55 10.16 -54.76
N LEU A 113 6.29 10.16 -54.33
CA LEU A 113 5.91 10.11 -52.92
C LEU A 113 5.11 8.85 -52.64
N LEU A 114 5.59 8.02 -51.74
CA LEU A 114 4.82 6.92 -51.17
C LEU A 114 3.99 7.46 -50.01
N VAL A 115 2.72 7.17 -50.01
CA VAL A 115 1.77 7.60 -48.95
C VAL A 115 1.01 6.39 -48.41
N GLY A 116 1.06 6.19 -47.14
CA GLY A 116 0.24 5.22 -46.43
C GLY A 116 -0.83 5.95 -45.59
N ILE A 117 -2.07 5.53 -45.71
CA ILE A 117 -3.20 6.08 -44.99
C ILE A 117 -3.58 5.12 -43.86
N ARG A 118 -3.82 5.65 -42.69
CA ARG A 118 -4.45 4.91 -41.60
C ARG A 118 -5.67 5.66 -41.10
N SER A 119 -6.76 4.91 -40.84
CA SER A 119 -7.92 5.46 -40.15
C SER A 119 -7.53 5.93 -38.77
N ASP A 120 -8.03 7.07 -38.33
CA ASP A 120 -7.85 7.63 -36.98
C ASP A 120 -8.46 6.77 -35.88
N THR A 121 -9.38 5.84 -36.25
CA THR A 121 -10.06 4.94 -35.29
C THR A 121 -9.10 4.27 -34.33
N LEU A 122 -7.88 3.98 -34.77
CA LEU A 122 -6.87 3.40 -33.87
C LEU A 122 -6.34 4.42 -32.87
N LEU A 123 -6.10 5.66 -33.29
CA LEU A 123 -5.69 6.74 -32.39
C LEU A 123 -6.82 7.09 -31.44
N GLN A 124 -8.04 7.18 -31.93
CA GLN A 124 -9.22 7.36 -31.10
C GLN A 124 -9.36 6.22 -30.08
N GLN A 125 -9.19 4.96 -30.49
CA GLN A 125 -9.19 3.83 -29.57
C GLN A 125 -8.07 3.92 -28.53
N MET A 126 -6.84 4.30 -28.92
CA MET A 126 -5.73 4.49 -27.99
C MET A 126 -5.99 5.63 -27.02
N LEU A 127 -6.60 6.71 -27.47
CA LEU A 127 -7.01 7.82 -26.62
C LEU A 127 -8.17 7.42 -25.69
N GLN A 128 -9.11 6.60 -26.18
CA GLN A 128 -10.21 6.02 -25.38
C GLN A 128 -9.74 4.99 -24.37
N GLU A 129 -8.77 4.12 -24.73
CA GLU A 129 -8.15 3.18 -23.78
C GLU A 129 -7.40 3.91 -22.65
N ALA A 130 -6.92 5.11 -22.95
CA ALA A 130 -6.31 6.02 -21.98
C ALA A 130 -7.35 6.81 -21.16
N ASP A 131 -8.61 6.77 -21.59
CA ASP A 131 -9.71 7.40 -20.87
C ASP A 131 -9.90 6.69 -19.52
N PHE A 132 -9.53 7.36 -18.44
CA PHE A 132 -9.59 6.88 -17.06
C PHE A 132 -11.04 6.52 -16.70
N LYS A 133 -11.51 5.36 -17.11
CA LYS A 133 -12.87 4.84 -16.86
C LYS A 133 -13.99 5.75 -17.39
N ASN A 134 -13.83 6.30 -18.58
CA ASN A 134 -14.77 7.26 -19.18
C ASN A 134 -14.94 8.57 -18.39
N GLN A 135 -13.93 9.02 -17.66
CA GLN A 135 -14.00 10.23 -16.85
C GLN A 135 -12.93 11.27 -17.25
N GLY A 136 -12.03 10.93 -18.16
CA GLY A 136 -11.01 11.82 -18.68
C GLY A 136 -11.20 12.10 -20.16
N LEU A 137 -10.59 13.15 -20.66
CA LEU A 137 -10.59 13.51 -22.06
C LEU A 137 -9.15 13.60 -22.54
N CYS A 138 -8.85 12.89 -23.64
CA CYS A 138 -7.55 12.92 -24.27
C CYS A 138 -7.69 13.45 -25.68
N CYS A 139 -6.82 14.38 -26.07
CA CYS A 139 -6.74 14.86 -27.45
C CYS A 139 -5.28 15.15 -27.84
N ILE A 140 -5.03 15.19 -29.13
CA ILE A 140 -3.76 15.65 -29.70
C ILE A 140 -4.02 17.03 -30.30
N ALA A 141 -3.21 18.01 -29.94
CA ALA A 141 -3.22 19.36 -30.46
C ALA A 141 -1.86 19.74 -31.01
N ASP A 142 -1.82 20.72 -31.93
CA ASP A 142 -0.59 21.35 -32.35
C ASP A 142 -0.09 22.38 -31.32
N LYS A 143 1.07 22.98 -31.62
CA LYS A 143 1.65 24.03 -30.73
C LYS A 143 0.80 25.29 -30.61
N ASP A 144 -0.10 25.54 -31.59
CA ASP A 144 -0.99 26.70 -31.64
C ASP A 144 -2.34 26.41 -30.93
N GLY A 145 -2.51 25.17 -30.43
CA GLY A 145 -3.67 24.75 -29.66
C GLY A 145 -4.81 24.20 -30.52
N THR A 146 -4.60 24.03 -31.82
CA THR A 146 -5.63 23.44 -32.71
C THR A 146 -5.70 21.93 -32.45
N ILE A 147 -6.90 21.42 -32.20
CA ILE A 147 -7.13 19.99 -31.96
C ILE A 147 -7.02 19.25 -33.30
N ILE A 148 -6.12 18.27 -33.33
CA ILE A 148 -5.86 17.43 -34.49
C ILE A 148 -6.70 16.16 -34.43
N VAL A 149 -6.73 15.50 -33.25
CA VAL A 149 -7.49 14.26 -32.98
C VAL A 149 -8.04 14.30 -31.58
N SER A 150 -9.32 13.93 -31.41
CA SER A 150 -9.97 13.78 -30.11
C SER A 150 -10.41 12.34 -29.87
N ALA A 151 -10.47 11.92 -28.62
CA ALA A 151 -10.97 10.61 -28.20
C ALA A 151 -12.47 10.43 -28.44
N THR A 152 -13.21 11.51 -28.56
CA THR A 152 -14.69 11.54 -28.77
C THR A 152 -15.07 12.44 -29.92
N ASP A 153 -16.12 12.07 -30.66
CA ASP A 153 -16.69 12.90 -31.73
C ASP A 153 -17.33 14.18 -31.15
N GLU A 154 -17.75 14.16 -29.89
CA GLU A 154 -18.12 15.36 -29.15
C GLU A 154 -16.83 16.02 -28.69
N ALA A 155 -16.28 16.91 -29.51
CA ALA A 155 -15.11 17.69 -29.14
C ALA A 155 -15.47 18.64 -27.98
N PRO A 156 -15.14 18.32 -26.73
CA PRO A 156 -15.40 19.20 -25.59
C PRO A 156 -14.48 20.42 -25.62
N PHE A 157 -13.48 20.40 -26.51
CA PHE A 157 -12.55 21.49 -26.77
C PHE A 157 -12.59 21.83 -28.26
N LEU A 158 -13.31 22.87 -28.63
CA LEU A 158 -13.26 23.38 -29.99
C LEU A 158 -11.90 23.99 -30.31
N GLU A 159 -11.30 24.67 -29.33
CA GLU A 159 -9.90 25.19 -29.38
C GLU A 159 -9.31 25.20 -27.96
N LEU A 160 -8.00 25.07 -27.85
CA LEU A 160 -7.32 25.21 -26.57
C LEU A 160 -7.56 26.59 -25.94
N ASN A 161 -7.71 27.60 -26.80
CA ASN A 161 -8.01 28.96 -26.39
C ASN A 161 -9.39 29.09 -25.71
N ASP A 162 -10.39 28.30 -26.07
CA ASP A 162 -11.71 28.34 -25.43
C ASP A 162 -11.66 27.77 -24.01
N VAL A 163 -10.87 26.71 -23.80
CA VAL A 163 -10.64 26.12 -22.46
C VAL A 163 -9.92 27.11 -21.56
N PHE A 164 -8.96 27.83 -22.12
CA PHE A 164 -8.18 28.81 -21.35
C PHE A 164 -8.91 30.15 -21.19
N ALA A 165 -9.78 30.56 -22.14
CA ALA A 165 -10.60 31.74 -22.00
C ALA A 165 -11.62 31.63 -20.85
N GLU A 166 -12.18 30.43 -20.62
CA GLU A 166 -13.06 30.17 -19.49
C GLU A 166 -12.29 30.14 -18.16
N ALA A 167 -11.04 29.63 -18.14
CA ALA A 167 -10.18 29.60 -16.98
C ALA A 167 -9.55 30.98 -16.65
N ALA A 168 -9.27 31.81 -17.64
CA ALA A 168 -8.66 33.13 -17.47
C ALA A 168 -9.60 34.16 -16.81
N THR A 169 -10.89 33.88 -16.67
CA THR A 169 -11.84 34.72 -15.92
C THR A 169 -11.73 34.54 -14.39
N THR A 170 -10.94 33.60 -13.93
CA THR A 170 -10.68 33.28 -12.53
C THR A 170 -9.25 33.72 -12.11
N GLU A 171 -8.93 33.71 -10.81
CA GLU A 171 -7.67 34.17 -10.21
C GLU A 171 -6.37 33.47 -10.72
N ASP A 172 -6.47 32.51 -11.63
CA ASP A 172 -5.38 31.66 -12.14
C ASP A 172 -4.75 32.12 -13.48
N ASP A 173 -4.85 33.39 -13.85
CA ASP A 173 -4.32 33.93 -15.11
C ASP A 173 -2.82 33.62 -15.33
N THR A 174 -2.05 33.58 -14.27
CA THR A 174 -0.62 33.21 -14.29
C THR A 174 -0.36 31.75 -14.68
N GLU A 175 -1.22 30.82 -14.27
CA GLU A 175 -1.09 29.38 -14.57
C GLU A 175 -1.44 29.10 -16.02
N VAL A 176 -2.48 29.75 -16.56
CA VAL A 176 -2.86 29.66 -17.97
C VAL A 176 -1.73 30.13 -18.88
N HIS A 177 -1.15 31.31 -18.61
CA HIS A 177 -0.02 31.82 -19.38
C HIS A 177 1.21 30.92 -19.32
N ARG A 178 1.49 30.30 -18.16
CA ARG A 178 2.56 29.31 -18.01
C ARG A 178 2.33 28.10 -18.90
N VAL A 179 1.12 27.54 -18.88
CA VAL A 179 0.78 26.34 -19.68
C VAL A 179 0.88 26.65 -21.17
N LEU A 180 0.35 27.76 -21.63
CA LEU A 180 0.47 28.16 -23.03
C LEU A 180 1.94 28.35 -23.45
N ALA A 181 2.74 29.00 -22.62
CA ALA A 181 4.17 29.16 -22.88
C ALA A 181 4.90 27.80 -22.94
N ASP A 182 4.51 26.84 -22.10
CA ASP A 182 5.09 25.49 -22.12
C ASP A 182 4.66 24.71 -23.36
N ILE A 183 3.39 24.81 -23.79
CA ILE A 183 2.90 24.18 -25.02
C ILE A 183 3.61 24.75 -26.24
N HIS A 184 3.71 26.07 -26.37
CA HIS A 184 4.46 26.72 -27.46
C HIS A 184 5.94 26.36 -27.46
N ALA A 185 6.51 26.10 -26.30
CA ALA A 185 7.90 25.67 -26.15
C ALA A 185 8.08 24.13 -26.21
N LEU A 186 7.00 23.38 -26.54
CA LEU A 186 6.95 21.91 -26.61
C LEU A 186 7.43 21.22 -25.30
N ARG A 187 7.12 21.82 -24.18
CA ARG A 187 7.45 21.28 -22.84
C ARG A 187 6.28 20.50 -22.26
N SER A 188 6.60 19.45 -21.55
CA SER A 188 5.63 18.60 -20.88
C SER A 188 5.41 19.03 -19.42
N GLY A 189 4.17 19.04 -18.97
CA GLY A 189 3.83 19.44 -17.62
C GLY A 189 2.44 19.02 -17.17
N VAL A 190 2.06 19.53 -15.99
CA VAL A 190 0.72 19.37 -15.42
C VAL A 190 0.30 20.70 -14.81
N ALA A 191 -0.94 21.07 -15.04
CA ALA A 191 -1.56 22.25 -14.46
C ALA A 191 -2.91 21.92 -13.84
N ARG A 192 -3.32 22.67 -12.84
CA ARG A 192 -4.61 22.51 -12.18
C ARG A 192 -5.43 23.79 -12.38
N PHE A 193 -6.61 23.64 -12.95
CA PHE A 193 -7.54 24.75 -13.17
C PHE A 193 -8.75 24.60 -12.26
N ASN A 194 -9.16 25.68 -11.63
CA ASN A 194 -10.41 25.76 -10.91
C ASN A 194 -11.48 26.34 -11.84
N SER A 195 -12.37 25.52 -12.36
CA SER A 195 -13.47 25.98 -13.21
C SER A 195 -14.57 26.66 -12.37
N LEU A 196 -15.15 27.74 -12.89
CA LEU A 196 -16.25 28.51 -12.24
C LEU A 196 -17.46 27.60 -11.95
N GLY A 197 -17.59 27.18 -10.68
CA GLY A 197 -18.73 26.38 -10.20
C GLY A 197 -18.73 24.92 -10.60
N LYS A 198 -17.66 24.41 -11.22
CA LYS A 198 -17.41 23.01 -11.52
C LYS A 198 -16.20 22.49 -10.72
N GLU A 199 -16.06 21.18 -10.66
CA GLU A 199 -14.93 20.55 -9.99
C GLU A 199 -13.60 20.95 -10.63
N PRO A 200 -12.50 21.08 -9.84
CA PRO A 200 -11.22 21.43 -10.38
C PRO A 200 -10.73 20.38 -11.38
N ILE A 201 -10.14 20.83 -12.47
CA ILE A 201 -9.66 20.01 -13.58
C ILE A 201 -8.14 19.96 -13.55
N LEU A 202 -7.57 18.77 -13.76
CA LEU A 202 -6.14 18.55 -13.92
C LEU A 202 -5.84 18.37 -15.41
N LEU A 203 -5.07 19.30 -15.99
CA LEU A 203 -4.57 19.22 -17.36
C LEU A 203 -3.16 18.66 -17.35
N GLY A 204 -2.96 17.48 -17.92
CA GLY A 204 -1.65 16.96 -18.31
C GLY A 204 -1.36 17.31 -19.75
N TYR A 205 -0.18 17.82 -20.03
CA TYR A 205 0.28 18.09 -21.40
C TYR A 205 1.66 17.49 -21.60
N SER A 206 1.83 16.78 -22.73
CA SER A 206 3.07 16.06 -23.00
C SER A 206 3.42 16.16 -24.49
N PHE A 207 4.65 16.56 -24.79
CA PHE A 207 5.16 16.59 -26.15
C PHE A 207 5.28 15.16 -26.70
N LEU A 208 4.78 14.93 -27.92
CA LEU A 208 4.80 13.61 -28.56
C LEU A 208 6.16 13.29 -29.20
N GLY A 209 7.03 14.26 -29.44
CA GLY A 209 8.28 14.05 -30.17
C GLY A 209 8.10 13.96 -31.69
N ILE A 210 6.88 14.09 -32.19
CA ILE A 210 6.51 14.03 -33.61
C ILE A 210 5.92 15.37 -33.98
N ASN A 211 6.46 16.01 -35.03
CA ASN A 211 6.06 17.36 -35.41
C ASN A 211 6.04 18.30 -34.20
N ASP A 212 5.11 19.25 -34.16
CA ASP A 212 4.87 20.14 -33.02
C ASP A 212 3.63 19.65 -32.21
N TRP A 213 3.43 18.34 -32.05
CA TRP A 213 2.20 17.79 -31.48
C TRP A 213 2.31 17.56 -29.99
N MET A 214 1.26 17.95 -29.30
CA MET A 214 1.11 17.80 -27.85
C MET A 214 -0.07 16.87 -27.55
N LEU A 215 0.15 15.92 -26.68
CA LEU A 215 -0.92 15.16 -26.05
C LEU A 215 -1.47 15.96 -24.88
N LEU A 216 -2.76 16.24 -24.90
CA LEU A 216 -3.48 16.88 -23.80
C LEU A 216 -4.39 15.84 -23.13
N THR A 217 -4.33 15.79 -21.79
CA THR A 217 -5.13 14.89 -20.97
C THR A 217 -5.83 15.70 -19.90
N LEU A 218 -7.14 15.73 -19.92
CA LEU A 218 -7.97 16.39 -18.91
C LEU A 218 -8.58 15.36 -17.99
N LEU A 219 -8.37 15.54 -16.72
CA LEU A 219 -8.84 14.65 -15.68
C LEU A 219 -9.58 15.47 -14.61
N PRO A 220 -10.81 15.09 -14.24
CA PRO A 220 -11.45 15.64 -13.06
C PRO A 220 -10.58 15.37 -11.83
N SER A 221 -10.38 16.38 -10.99
CA SER A 221 -9.46 16.25 -9.84
C SER A 221 -9.99 15.36 -8.72
N ASP A 222 -11.29 15.11 -8.70
CA ASP A 222 -11.95 14.20 -7.77
C ASP A 222 -11.47 12.74 -7.91
N LEU A 223 -11.01 12.35 -9.12
CA LEU A 223 -10.37 11.05 -9.34
C LEU A 223 -9.08 10.85 -8.53
N PHE A 224 -8.44 11.91 -8.09
CA PHE A 224 -7.14 11.87 -7.40
C PHE A 224 -7.16 12.42 -5.96
N GLY A 225 -8.21 13.10 -5.53
CA GLY A 225 -8.17 13.93 -4.32
C GLY A 225 -9.02 13.50 -3.13
N GLU A 226 -10.21 12.97 -3.30
CA GLU A 226 -11.13 12.81 -2.18
C GLU A 226 -11.37 11.39 -1.67
N SER A 227 -11.08 10.37 -2.47
CA SER A 227 -11.45 9.01 -2.10
C SER A 227 -10.49 8.28 -1.16
N THR A 228 -9.25 8.75 -1.02
CA THR A 228 -8.23 8.03 -0.25
C THR A 228 -8.18 8.43 1.23
N THR A 229 -8.43 9.69 1.56
CA THR A 229 -8.31 10.20 2.92
C THR A 229 -9.31 9.57 3.91
N PRO A 230 -10.63 9.46 3.60
CA PRO A 230 -11.59 8.85 4.52
C PRO A 230 -11.34 7.35 4.71
N TYR A 231 -10.86 6.66 3.69
CA TYR A 231 -10.50 5.24 3.80
C TYR A 231 -9.27 5.04 4.69
N LEU A 232 -8.24 5.86 4.54
CA LEU A 232 -7.04 5.83 5.38
C LEU A 232 -7.37 6.07 6.85
N ILE A 233 -8.22 7.06 7.16
CA ILE A 233 -8.67 7.32 8.53
C ILE A 233 -9.44 6.13 9.10
N ARG A 234 -10.34 5.51 8.34
CA ARG A 234 -11.05 4.29 8.76
C ARG A 234 -10.10 3.15 9.07
N TYR A 235 -9.10 2.89 8.22
CA TYR A 235 -8.11 1.84 8.47
C TYR A 235 -7.28 2.12 9.71
N ILE A 236 -6.85 3.36 9.95
CA ILE A 236 -6.10 3.75 11.14
C ILE A 236 -6.94 3.52 12.41
N VAL A 237 -8.23 3.90 12.38
CA VAL A 237 -9.15 3.67 13.51
C VAL A 237 -9.35 2.19 13.78
N ILE A 238 -9.56 1.37 12.74
CA ILE A 238 -9.74 -0.09 12.91
C ILE A 238 -8.47 -0.73 13.49
N ILE A 239 -7.29 -0.38 12.97
CA ILE A 239 -6.01 -0.88 13.49
C ILE A 239 -5.81 -0.45 14.95
N GLY A 240 -6.13 0.80 15.28
CA GLY A 240 -6.07 1.31 16.65
C GLY A 240 -6.99 0.55 17.61
N LEU A 241 -8.23 0.25 17.20
CA LEU A 241 -9.16 -0.55 17.99
C LEU A 241 -8.68 -1.99 18.19
N LEU A 242 -8.16 -2.63 17.15
CA LEU A 242 -7.58 -3.98 17.23
C LEU A 242 -6.38 -4.01 18.17
N PHE A 243 -5.52 -2.98 18.13
CA PHE A 243 -4.39 -2.84 19.04
C PHE A 243 -4.83 -2.69 20.49
N LEU A 244 -5.84 -1.85 20.77
CA LEU A 244 -6.42 -1.69 22.11
C LEU A 244 -7.04 -3.00 22.62
N LEU A 245 -7.74 -3.73 21.76
CA LEU A 245 -8.31 -5.04 22.10
C LEU A 245 -7.20 -6.03 22.47
N MET A 246 -6.11 -6.06 21.70
CA MET A 246 -4.96 -6.91 21.98
C MET A 246 -4.33 -6.56 23.35
N LEU A 247 -4.16 -5.27 23.65
CA LEU A 247 -3.66 -4.83 24.97
C LEU A 247 -4.59 -5.23 26.11
N ALA A 248 -5.91 -5.12 25.91
CA ALA A 248 -6.89 -5.56 26.91
C ALA A 248 -6.81 -7.06 27.16
N ILE A 249 -6.72 -7.88 26.12
CA ILE A 249 -6.53 -9.34 26.24
C ILE A 249 -5.24 -9.65 26.99
N LEU A 250 -4.13 -9.00 26.63
CA LEU A 250 -2.84 -9.19 27.30
C LEU A 250 -2.92 -8.84 28.79
N PHE A 251 -3.59 -7.71 29.12
CA PHE A 251 -3.82 -7.30 30.51
C PHE A 251 -4.62 -8.35 31.29
N PHE A 252 -5.71 -8.86 30.71
CA PHE A 252 -6.51 -9.92 31.35
C PHE A 252 -5.73 -11.23 31.54
N VAL A 253 -4.93 -11.61 30.55
CA VAL A 253 -4.06 -12.79 30.65
C VAL A 253 -3.04 -12.62 31.79
N ILE A 254 -2.36 -11.48 31.87
CA ILE A 254 -1.41 -11.21 32.96
C ILE A 254 -2.11 -11.23 34.32
N MET A 255 -3.27 -10.58 34.43
CA MET A 255 -4.08 -10.60 35.67
C MET A 255 -4.50 -12.03 36.05
N TYR A 256 -4.96 -12.82 35.10
CA TYR A 256 -5.34 -14.21 35.33
C TYR A 256 -4.14 -15.04 35.81
N TYR A 257 -2.99 -14.92 35.16
CA TYR A 257 -1.76 -15.62 35.58
C TYR A 257 -1.31 -15.21 36.99
N ARG A 258 -1.32 -13.92 37.31
CA ARG A 258 -0.96 -13.44 38.66
C ARG A 258 -1.89 -14.02 39.75
N ARG A 259 -3.20 -14.04 39.49
CA ARG A 259 -4.16 -14.63 40.40
C ARG A 259 -3.96 -16.13 40.59
N THR A 260 -3.76 -16.85 39.51
CA THR A 260 -3.56 -18.30 39.52
C THR A 260 -2.26 -18.70 40.23
N LEU A 261 -1.16 -17.97 39.98
CA LEU A 261 0.11 -18.19 40.68
C LEU A 261 -0.03 -17.95 42.18
N GLY A 262 -0.69 -16.87 42.60
CA GLY A 262 -0.95 -16.59 44.03
C GLY A 262 -1.78 -17.70 44.68
N TYR A 263 -2.81 -18.19 43.99
CA TYR A 263 -3.64 -19.30 44.48
C TYR A 263 -2.85 -20.62 44.61
N ILE A 264 -2.04 -20.98 43.60
CA ILE A 264 -1.20 -22.17 43.65
C ILE A 264 -0.16 -22.05 44.78
N GLN A 265 0.45 -20.89 44.96
CA GLN A 265 1.41 -20.65 46.04
C GLN A 265 0.71 -20.78 47.44
N SER A 266 -0.48 -20.25 47.59
CA SER A 266 -1.21 -20.38 48.87
C SER A 266 -1.54 -21.83 49.21
N ILE A 267 -1.99 -22.62 48.25
CA ILE A 267 -2.26 -24.06 48.48
C ILE A 267 -0.98 -24.84 48.72
N ALA A 268 0.08 -24.52 48.01
CA ALA A 268 1.36 -25.26 48.13
C ALA A 268 2.10 -24.96 49.43
N LEU A 269 1.89 -23.81 50.05
CA LEU A 269 2.69 -23.32 51.20
C LEU A 269 1.91 -23.16 52.52
N THR A 270 0.60 -23.36 52.49
CA THR A 270 -0.23 -23.22 53.70
C THR A 270 -0.84 -24.57 54.14
N ASP A 271 -0.95 -24.76 55.45
CA ASP A 271 -1.74 -25.85 56.01
C ASP A 271 -3.22 -25.51 56.00
N PRO A 272 -4.10 -26.32 55.35
CA PRO A 272 -5.50 -26.01 55.17
C PRO A 272 -6.30 -25.94 56.45
N LEU A 273 -5.83 -26.58 57.53
CA LEU A 273 -6.54 -26.54 58.80
C LEU A 273 -6.24 -25.32 59.64
N THR A 274 -4.96 -24.98 59.81
CA THR A 274 -4.52 -23.90 60.67
C THR A 274 -4.39 -22.56 59.94
N GLY A 275 -4.24 -22.58 58.61
CA GLY A 275 -4.00 -21.39 57.80
C GLY A 275 -2.55 -20.88 57.89
N GLY A 276 -1.73 -21.53 58.69
CA GLY A 276 -0.30 -21.23 58.81
C GLY A 276 0.59 -21.95 57.80
N HIS A 277 1.89 -21.91 58.00
CA HIS A 277 2.83 -22.62 57.15
C HIS A 277 2.64 -24.15 57.21
N ASN A 278 2.71 -24.79 56.08
CA ASN A 278 2.93 -26.23 55.99
C ASN A 278 4.42 -26.57 56.06
N VAL A 279 4.78 -27.85 56.03
CA VAL A 279 6.18 -28.31 56.10
C VAL A 279 7.03 -27.76 55.00
N LEU A 280 6.49 -27.66 53.78
CA LEU A 280 7.24 -27.13 52.61
C LEU A 280 7.59 -25.64 52.82
N ALA A 281 6.62 -24.85 53.22
CA ALA A 281 6.84 -23.43 53.54
C ALA A 281 7.85 -23.26 54.67
N PHE A 282 7.64 -24.02 55.76
CA PHE A 282 8.56 -24.01 56.88
C PHE A 282 10.01 -24.27 56.47
N ARG A 283 10.25 -25.35 55.69
CA ARG A 283 11.55 -25.67 55.16
C ARG A 283 12.17 -24.56 54.33
N LEU A 284 11.40 -23.99 53.40
CA LEU A 284 11.85 -22.87 52.55
C LEU A 284 12.22 -21.63 53.37
N CYS A 285 11.42 -21.33 54.41
CA CYS A 285 11.72 -20.22 55.31
C CYS A 285 12.94 -20.48 56.14
N CYS A 286 13.13 -21.70 56.68
CA CYS A 286 14.30 -22.07 57.42
C CYS A 286 15.55 -21.96 56.53
N GLU A 287 15.51 -22.51 55.30
CA GLU A 287 16.64 -22.43 54.38
C GLU A 287 17.02 -20.97 54.04
N LYS A 288 16.01 -20.09 53.95
CA LYS A 288 16.24 -18.66 53.78
C LYS A 288 16.89 -18.02 54.99
N LEU A 289 16.34 -18.23 56.20
CA LEU A 289 16.91 -17.70 57.45
C LEU A 289 18.35 -18.18 57.67
N PHE A 290 18.65 -19.46 57.49
CA PHE A 290 20.00 -19.99 57.64
C PHE A 290 21.02 -19.42 56.68
N ARG A 291 20.55 -18.96 55.52
CA ARG A 291 21.39 -18.29 54.51
C ARG A 291 21.60 -16.80 54.82
N GLU A 292 20.55 -16.13 55.30
CA GLU A 292 20.61 -14.70 55.60
C GLU A 292 21.31 -14.40 56.92
N GLU A 293 21.16 -15.30 57.91
CA GLU A 293 21.72 -15.14 59.24
C GLU A 293 22.53 -16.39 59.66
N PRO A 294 23.70 -16.66 59.03
CA PRO A 294 24.44 -17.90 59.25
C PRO A 294 25.06 -18.02 60.66
N GLU A 295 25.27 -16.91 61.34
CA GLU A 295 25.85 -16.89 62.71
C GLU A 295 24.77 -17.05 63.80
N GLN A 296 23.49 -17.02 63.41
CA GLN A 296 22.40 -17.15 64.37
C GLN A 296 22.15 -18.63 64.70
N ALA A 297 22.11 -18.95 65.98
CA ALA A 297 21.78 -20.30 66.41
C ALA A 297 20.25 -20.50 66.47
N TYR A 298 19.79 -21.58 65.83
CA TYR A 298 18.41 -21.98 65.80
C TYR A 298 18.23 -23.41 66.35
N ALA A 299 17.07 -23.65 66.98
CA ALA A 299 16.64 -24.98 67.38
C ALA A 299 15.36 -25.37 66.61
N ILE A 300 15.34 -26.53 65.98
CA ILE A 300 14.12 -27.11 65.41
C ILE A 300 13.50 -28.05 66.42
N ILE A 301 12.26 -27.79 66.77
CA ILE A 301 11.51 -28.54 67.75
C ILE A 301 10.38 -29.26 67.07
N TYR A 302 10.19 -30.50 67.39
CA TYR A 302 9.06 -31.30 66.96
C TYR A 302 8.13 -31.53 68.14
N LEU A 303 6.85 -31.17 67.94
CA LEU A 303 5.79 -31.33 68.89
C LEU A 303 4.73 -32.30 68.40
N ASN A 304 4.24 -33.13 69.31
CA ASN A 304 3.10 -34.05 69.06
C ASN A 304 2.16 -34.00 70.24
N ILE A 305 0.84 -34.06 69.99
CA ILE A 305 -0.16 -34.08 71.04
C ILE A 305 -0.40 -35.50 71.46
N ARG A 306 -0.12 -35.78 72.76
CA ARG A 306 -0.33 -37.11 73.32
C ARG A 306 -1.82 -37.46 73.28
N ASP A 307 -2.11 -38.70 72.87
CA ASP A 307 -3.43 -39.33 72.85
C ASP A 307 -4.48 -38.56 71.99
N PHE A 308 -4.05 -37.76 71.02
CA PHE A 308 -4.92 -36.98 70.17
C PHE A 308 -5.95 -37.86 69.40
N LYS A 309 -5.56 -39.09 69.08
CA LYS A 309 -6.47 -40.04 68.44
C LYS A 309 -7.65 -40.39 69.39
N HIS A 310 -7.37 -40.67 70.68
CA HIS A 310 -8.41 -40.94 71.69
C HIS A 310 -9.29 -39.72 71.93
N PHE A 311 -8.68 -38.52 71.88
CA PHE A 311 -9.46 -37.27 71.96
C PHE A 311 -10.49 -37.20 70.81
N ASN A 312 -10.07 -37.45 69.57
CA ASN A 312 -10.92 -37.46 68.43
C ASN A 312 -12.02 -38.54 68.47
N GLU A 313 -11.71 -39.74 68.97
CA GLU A 313 -12.68 -40.81 69.17
C GLU A 313 -13.76 -40.41 70.19
N HIS A 314 -13.39 -39.67 71.22
CA HIS A 314 -14.34 -39.30 72.27
C HIS A 314 -15.16 -38.02 71.94
N TYR A 315 -14.52 -36.98 71.39
CA TYR A 315 -15.13 -35.67 71.16
C TYR A 315 -15.46 -35.39 69.71
N GLY A 316 -15.01 -36.22 68.80
CA GLY A 316 -15.19 -36.05 67.36
C GLY A 316 -14.11 -35.19 66.70
N THR A 317 -13.89 -35.41 65.39
CA THR A 317 -12.84 -34.76 64.61
C THR A 317 -12.98 -33.24 64.51
N GLN A 318 -14.19 -32.71 64.59
CA GLN A 318 -14.44 -31.25 64.55
C GLN A 318 -13.83 -30.57 65.80
N HIS A 319 -13.93 -31.20 66.97
CA HIS A 319 -13.32 -30.68 68.21
C HIS A 319 -11.81 -30.81 68.18
N GLY A 320 -11.30 -31.90 67.60
CA GLY A 320 -9.86 -32.07 67.37
C GLY A 320 -9.29 -31.00 66.46
N ASP A 321 -9.97 -30.73 65.36
CA ASP A 321 -9.60 -29.65 64.42
C ASP A 321 -9.62 -28.27 65.09
N ALA A 322 -10.60 -28.02 65.98
CA ALA A 322 -10.66 -26.77 66.71
C ALA A 322 -9.50 -26.66 67.73
N LEU A 323 -9.18 -27.76 68.42
CA LEU A 323 -8.03 -27.83 69.31
C LEU A 323 -6.72 -27.56 68.59
N LEU A 324 -6.47 -28.20 67.42
CA LEU A 324 -5.27 -27.98 66.63
C LEU A 324 -5.13 -26.53 66.19
N ARG A 325 -6.24 -25.87 65.75
CA ARG A 325 -6.26 -24.45 65.41
C ARG A 325 -5.94 -23.57 66.60
N GLN A 326 -6.44 -23.92 67.76
CA GLN A 326 -6.19 -23.16 69.02
C GLN A 326 -4.73 -23.29 69.44
N ILE A 327 -4.17 -24.49 69.50
CA ILE A 327 -2.78 -24.72 69.82
C ILE A 327 -1.84 -23.97 68.85
N PHE A 328 -2.11 -24.08 67.52
CA PHE A 328 -1.33 -23.35 66.53
C PHE A 328 -1.33 -21.84 66.80
N ARG A 329 -2.51 -21.24 67.04
CA ARG A 329 -2.67 -19.79 67.34
C ARG A 329 -1.94 -19.37 68.61
N LEU A 330 -2.01 -20.14 69.64
CA LEU A 330 -1.35 -19.84 70.93
C LEU A 330 0.18 -19.89 70.77
N LEU A 331 0.70 -20.93 70.19
CA LEU A 331 2.13 -21.04 69.89
C LEU A 331 2.60 -19.92 68.95
N GLN A 332 1.85 -19.64 67.90
CA GLN A 332 2.20 -18.58 66.92
C GLN A 332 2.29 -17.18 67.59
N LYS A 333 1.43 -16.88 68.59
CA LYS A 333 1.48 -15.60 69.28
C LYS A 333 2.72 -15.40 70.15
N GLN A 334 3.34 -16.48 70.54
CA GLN A 334 4.51 -16.45 71.42
C GLN A 334 5.82 -16.43 70.62
N LEU A 335 5.77 -16.54 69.30
CA LEU A 335 6.98 -16.52 68.44
C LEU A 335 7.56 -15.12 68.36
N LEU A 336 8.84 -15.03 68.39
CA LEU A 336 9.61 -13.82 68.14
C LEU A 336 9.88 -13.64 66.66
N ALA A 337 10.35 -12.45 66.28
CA ALA A 337 10.79 -12.19 64.91
C ALA A 337 11.90 -13.14 64.52
N GLY A 338 11.79 -13.78 63.38
CA GLY A 338 12.75 -14.81 62.91
C GLY A 338 12.45 -16.25 63.39
N GLU A 339 11.40 -16.46 64.17
CA GLU A 339 10.92 -17.78 64.57
C GLU A 339 9.72 -18.21 63.74
N LEU A 340 9.55 -19.51 63.58
CA LEU A 340 8.54 -20.08 62.69
C LEU A 340 7.79 -21.24 63.37
N ILE A 341 6.52 -21.42 62.99
CA ILE A 341 5.78 -22.63 63.30
C ILE A 341 5.07 -23.15 62.03
N CYS A 342 5.02 -24.44 61.88
CA CYS A 342 4.18 -25.09 60.88
C CYS A 342 3.47 -26.31 61.49
N ARG A 343 2.37 -26.70 60.84
CA ARG A 343 1.75 -28.00 61.06
C ARG A 343 2.14 -28.92 59.94
N SER A 344 2.63 -30.11 60.25
CA SER A 344 3.04 -31.12 59.28
C SER A 344 1.82 -31.91 58.79
N SER A 345 1.22 -32.68 59.64
CA SER A 345 0.02 -33.50 59.41
C SER A 345 -0.53 -33.98 60.74
N GLY A 346 -1.80 -34.30 60.78
CA GLY A 346 -2.40 -34.80 62.01
C GLY A 346 -2.19 -33.83 63.19
N ASP A 347 -1.56 -34.28 64.27
CA ASP A 347 -1.24 -33.57 65.49
C ASP A 347 0.22 -33.16 65.62
N HIS A 348 0.94 -33.12 64.49
CA HIS A 348 2.37 -32.82 64.46
C HIS A 348 2.67 -31.40 64.07
N PHE A 349 3.54 -30.72 64.84
CA PHE A 349 3.97 -29.33 64.58
C PHE A 349 5.51 -29.30 64.61
N TYR A 350 6.09 -28.42 63.80
CA TYR A 350 7.49 -28.02 63.87
C TYR A 350 7.57 -26.53 64.24
N LEU A 351 8.48 -26.23 65.16
CA LEU A 351 8.84 -24.86 65.52
C LEU A 351 10.31 -24.64 65.22
N LEU A 352 10.65 -23.47 64.75
CA LEU A 352 12.01 -22.95 64.70
C LEU A 352 12.13 -21.87 65.76
N LEU A 353 12.93 -22.08 66.75
CA LEU A 353 13.17 -21.11 67.84
C LEU A 353 14.62 -20.59 67.78
N LEU A 354 14.77 -19.33 68.15
CA LEU A 354 16.04 -18.71 68.38
C LEU A 354 16.60 -19.17 69.76
N GLY A 355 17.86 -19.60 69.75
CA GLY A 355 18.45 -19.97 71.05
C GLY A 355 19.98 -20.20 70.93
N LYS A 356 20.70 -19.75 71.92
CA LYS A 356 22.16 -19.88 71.97
C LYS A 356 22.65 -21.23 72.59
N ASP A 357 21.79 -21.79 73.42
CA ASP A 357 22.10 -23.06 74.16
C ASP A 357 20.80 -23.84 74.39
N GLU A 358 20.97 -25.15 74.61
CA GLU A 358 19.81 -26.05 74.80
C GLU A 358 18.98 -25.71 76.05
N ASN A 359 19.56 -25.22 77.13
CA ASN A 359 18.84 -24.93 78.34
C ASN A 359 17.87 -23.71 78.15
N SER A 360 18.36 -22.67 77.46
CA SER A 360 17.52 -21.50 77.18
C SER A 360 16.35 -21.85 76.27
N VAL A 361 16.54 -22.66 75.26
CA VAL A 361 15.48 -23.15 74.39
C VAL A 361 14.48 -24.04 75.15
N ARG A 362 14.98 -24.92 76.00
CA ARG A 362 14.15 -25.80 76.84
C ARG A 362 13.27 -25.00 77.79
N HIS A 363 13.86 -24.02 78.47
CA HIS A 363 13.09 -23.18 79.42
C HIS A 363 11.99 -22.41 78.73
N ARG A 364 12.32 -21.80 77.60
CA ARG A 364 11.36 -21.06 76.81
C ARG A 364 10.24 -21.94 76.25
N LEU A 365 10.57 -23.15 75.76
CA LEU A 365 9.59 -24.11 75.31
C LEU A 365 8.63 -24.50 76.43
N GLN A 366 9.15 -24.69 77.64
CA GLN A 366 8.35 -25.00 78.81
C GLN A 366 7.36 -23.88 79.16
N ASP A 367 7.80 -22.61 79.09
CA ASP A 367 6.94 -21.46 79.30
C ASP A 367 5.83 -21.40 78.24
N MET A 368 6.19 -21.66 76.96
CA MET A 368 5.24 -21.73 75.84
C MET A 368 4.18 -22.82 76.02
N LEU A 369 4.58 -23.97 76.58
CA LEU A 369 3.68 -25.10 76.81
C LEU A 369 2.77 -24.89 78.02
N ASN A 370 3.28 -24.25 79.09
CA ASN A 370 2.49 -23.91 80.29
C ASN A 370 1.29 -22.98 80.00
N GLU A 371 1.39 -22.14 78.93
CA GLU A 371 0.28 -21.33 78.48
C GLU A 371 -0.78 -22.10 77.67
N LEU A 372 -0.48 -23.37 77.34
CA LEU A 372 -1.42 -24.25 76.66
C LEU A 372 -2.31 -25.04 77.64
N GLU A 373 -1.90 -25.15 78.92
CA GLU A 373 -2.68 -25.76 80.00
C GLU A 373 -3.78 -24.78 80.49
#